data_108d8185c6fe7f251c389eb067914899
#
_entry.id   108d8185c6fe7f251c389eb067914899
#
_cell.length_a   1.000
_cell.length_b   1.000
_cell.length_c   1.000
_cell.angle_alpha   90.00
_cell.angle_beta   90.00
_cell.angle_gamma   90.00
#
_symmetry.space_group_name_H-M   'P 1'
#
loop_
_entity.id
_entity.type
_entity.pdbx_description
1 polymer ?
#
loop_
_entity_poly.entity_id
_entity_poly.type
_entity_poly.pdbx_seq_one_letter_code
_entity_poly.pdbx_strand_id
1 'polypeptide(L)'
;KHLIVTDGTTLLGADDKAGVAEILSAAELLLTSDRPHGTVKLAFTPDEEIGRGADRFDVAGFGADYAYTVDGGAIGELEYENFNAASAKIVIRGKSIHPGSAKGQMVNAALVAMELHGLLSALETPYYTDGYEGFYHLTGMQGETERAELHYIIRDHDRAKFEARKAVMQKVCAEIDRRYGAGTVELTLRDSYYNMKEKIEPCLFLIENAKRAMEQLGIEPKVVPIRGGT
;
A
#
# COMPACT_ATOMS: atom_id res chain seq x y z
N LYS A 1 26.14 -17.61 11.74
CA LYS A 1 25.80 -16.26 11.28
C LYS A 1 26.22 -15.28 12.35
N HIS A 2 26.87 -14.19 11.97
CA HIS A 2 27.13 -13.07 12.85
C HIS A 2 25.94 -12.10 12.74
N LEU A 3 25.31 -11.80 13.87
CA LEU A 3 24.18 -10.87 13.95
C LEU A 3 24.60 -9.65 14.77
N ILE A 4 24.19 -8.48 14.32
CA ILE A 4 24.27 -7.25 15.07
C ILE A 4 22.90 -7.07 15.74
N VAL A 5 22.87 -6.95 17.04
CA VAL A 5 21.63 -6.83 17.84
C VAL A 5 21.79 -5.72 18.88
N THR A 6 20.67 -5.21 19.36
CA THR A 6 20.65 -4.30 20.52
C THR A 6 20.81 -5.07 21.83
N ASP A 7 21.03 -4.36 22.92
CA ASP A 7 20.95 -4.89 24.27
C ASP A 7 19.49 -5.10 24.77
N GLY A 8 18.51 -4.79 23.94
CA GLY A 8 17.08 -4.92 24.22
C GLY A 8 16.44 -3.69 24.86
N THR A 9 17.19 -2.62 25.12
CA THR A 9 16.66 -1.38 25.70
C THR A 9 16.08 -0.44 24.65
N THR A 10 16.51 -0.55 23.40
CA THR A 10 16.04 0.25 22.27
C THR A 10 15.87 -0.61 21.02
N LEU A 11 15.20 -0.07 20.01
CA LEU A 11 15.21 -0.63 18.64
C LEU A 11 16.62 -0.49 18.06
N LEU A 12 17.02 -1.43 17.19
CA LEU A 12 18.30 -1.37 16.49
C LEU A 12 18.34 -0.15 15.55
N GLY A 13 17.24 0.12 14.84
CA GLY A 13 17.12 1.23 13.89
C GLY A 13 18.01 1.06 12.65
N ALA A 14 18.34 -0.19 12.28
CA ALA A 14 19.06 -0.46 11.04
C ALA A 14 18.25 -0.07 9.81
N ASP A 15 16.95 -0.23 9.92
CA ASP A 15 15.98 0.32 9.02
C ASP A 15 15.64 1.77 9.48
N ASP A 16 16.05 2.85 8.75
CA ASP A 16 16.90 2.72 7.55
C ASP A 16 18.26 3.42 7.70
N LYS A 17 18.87 3.40 8.89
CA LYS A 17 20.22 3.96 9.08
C LYS A 17 21.29 3.22 8.27
N ALA A 18 21.04 1.95 7.91
CA ALA A 18 21.94 1.20 7.04
C ALA A 18 21.97 1.82 5.64
N GLY A 19 20.80 2.09 5.03
CA GLY A 19 20.70 2.75 3.74
C GLY A 19 21.30 4.16 3.73
N VAL A 20 21.10 4.94 4.80
CA VAL A 20 21.77 6.23 4.97
C VAL A 20 23.30 6.07 4.93
N ALA A 21 23.85 5.08 5.65
CA ALA A 21 25.29 4.82 5.66
C ALA A 21 25.81 4.35 4.29
N GLU A 22 25.04 3.53 3.60
CA GLU A 22 25.37 3.05 2.24
C GLU A 22 25.43 4.19 1.23
N ILE A 23 24.42 5.08 1.22
CA ILE A 23 24.35 6.25 0.36
C ILE A 23 25.55 7.17 0.60
N LEU A 24 25.89 7.46 1.86
CA LEU A 24 27.02 8.32 2.20
C LEU A 24 28.36 7.68 1.83
N SER A 25 28.51 6.37 2.03
CA SER A 25 29.71 5.63 1.63
C SER A 25 29.88 5.60 0.10
N ALA A 26 28.79 5.44 -0.63
CA ALA A 26 28.81 5.51 -2.09
C ALA A 26 29.23 6.92 -2.58
N ALA A 27 28.71 7.96 -1.94
CA ALA A 27 29.10 9.35 -2.25
C ALA A 27 30.60 9.62 -1.98
N GLU A 28 31.13 9.12 -0.85
CA GLU A 28 32.55 9.24 -0.53
C GLU A 28 33.42 8.52 -1.58
N LEU A 29 33.04 7.31 -1.99
CA LEU A 29 33.74 6.58 -3.04
C LEU A 29 33.74 7.31 -4.39
N LEU A 30 32.66 7.96 -4.76
CA LEU A 30 32.57 8.76 -5.98
C LEU A 30 33.47 9.98 -5.91
N LEU A 31 33.47 10.71 -4.79
CA LEU A 31 34.28 11.91 -4.57
C LEU A 31 35.79 11.64 -4.53
N THR A 32 36.17 10.43 -4.10
CA THR A 32 37.58 10.04 -3.95
C THR A 32 38.11 9.20 -5.12
N SER A 33 37.27 8.89 -6.10
CA SER A 33 37.66 8.13 -7.30
C SER A 33 37.74 9.02 -8.54
N ASP A 34 38.59 8.61 -9.50
CA ASP A 34 38.67 9.25 -10.83
C ASP A 34 37.61 8.71 -11.80
N ARG A 35 36.58 7.99 -11.31
CA ARG A 35 35.53 7.42 -12.15
C ARG A 35 34.62 8.51 -12.70
N PRO A 36 34.35 8.55 -14.01
CA PRO A 36 33.40 9.50 -14.56
C PRO A 36 31.99 9.17 -14.05
N HIS A 37 31.29 10.18 -13.60
CA HIS A 37 29.90 10.07 -13.16
C HIS A 37 29.09 11.31 -13.52
N GLY A 38 27.78 11.18 -13.65
CA GLY A 38 26.86 12.30 -13.78
C GLY A 38 26.68 13.04 -12.46
N THR A 39 25.75 13.99 -12.44
CA THR A 39 25.35 14.68 -11.20
C THR A 39 24.63 13.68 -10.29
N VAL A 40 25.13 13.53 -9.08
CA VAL A 40 24.51 12.73 -8.03
C VAL A 40 23.91 13.66 -6.99
N LYS A 41 22.66 13.43 -6.66
CA LYS A 41 21.92 14.18 -5.64
C LYS A 41 21.48 13.22 -4.54
N LEU A 42 21.68 13.60 -3.29
CA LEU A 42 21.28 12.80 -2.14
C LEU A 42 20.08 13.46 -1.46
N ALA A 43 19.11 12.68 -1.05
CA ALA A 43 17.96 13.13 -0.29
C ALA A 43 17.69 12.16 0.87
N PHE A 44 17.36 12.72 2.02
CA PHE A 44 16.96 12.01 3.21
C PHE A 44 15.67 12.66 3.72
N THR A 45 14.63 11.88 3.90
CA THR A 45 13.32 12.38 4.34
C THR A 45 12.96 11.82 5.72
N PRO A 46 12.38 12.63 6.62
CA PRO A 46 11.85 12.15 7.89
C PRO A 46 10.45 11.54 7.70
N ASP A 47 9.94 10.90 8.75
CA ASP A 47 8.54 10.46 8.85
C ASP A 47 8.14 9.36 7.85
N GLU A 48 9.10 8.55 7.38
CA GLU A 48 8.82 7.42 6.48
C GLU A 48 7.88 6.42 7.15
N GLU A 49 8.14 6.01 8.40
CA GLU A 49 7.40 5.01 9.18
C GLU A 49 5.91 5.35 9.42
N ILE A 50 5.54 6.59 9.21
CA ILE A 50 4.15 7.03 9.25
C ILE A 50 3.59 7.37 7.87
N GLY A 51 4.30 6.99 6.80
CA GLY A 51 3.90 7.17 5.40
C GLY A 51 3.90 8.63 4.93
N ARG A 52 4.75 9.49 5.49
CA ARG A 52 4.78 10.93 5.23
C ARG A 52 6.11 11.44 4.68
N GLY A 53 7.03 10.55 4.36
CA GLY A 53 8.37 10.91 3.89
C GLY A 53 8.39 11.83 2.67
N ALA A 54 7.46 11.65 1.74
CA ALA A 54 7.38 12.44 0.51
C ALA A 54 6.49 13.68 0.58
N ASP A 55 5.73 13.91 1.68
CA ASP A 55 4.69 14.94 1.77
C ASP A 55 5.16 16.36 1.43
N ARG A 56 6.41 16.66 1.75
CA ARG A 56 7.01 17.99 1.57
C ARG A 56 8.23 17.99 0.68
N PHE A 57 8.51 16.89 0.00
CA PHE A 57 9.67 16.79 -0.85
C PHE A 57 9.42 17.50 -2.19
N ASP A 58 10.22 18.51 -2.47
CA ASP A 58 10.15 19.25 -3.73
C ASP A 58 10.87 18.46 -4.85
N VAL A 59 10.17 17.54 -5.46
CA VAL A 59 10.67 16.71 -6.56
C VAL A 59 11.16 17.56 -7.73
N ALA A 60 10.44 18.62 -8.08
CA ALA A 60 10.78 19.49 -9.20
C ALA A 60 12.05 20.31 -8.91
N GLY A 61 12.14 20.90 -7.72
CA GLY A 61 13.35 21.63 -7.29
C GLY A 61 14.54 20.71 -7.06
N PHE A 62 14.32 19.48 -6.63
CA PHE A 62 15.39 18.49 -6.53
C PHE A 62 15.96 18.13 -7.91
N GLY A 63 15.12 18.02 -8.94
CA GLY A 63 15.51 17.96 -10.35
C GLY A 63 16.44 16.79 -10.66
N ALA A 64 16.16 15.59 -10.16
CA ALA A 64 16.80 14.36 -10.58
C ALA A 64 15.99 13.71 -11.70
N ASP A 65 16.66 13.14 -12.70
CA ASP A 65 16.00 12.42 -13.79
C ASP A 65 15.54 11.03 -13.34
N TYR A 66 16.33 10.38 -12.47
CA TYR A 66 16.09 9.04 -11.94
C TYR A 66 16.50 8.98 -10.47
N ALA A 67 15.93 8.03 -9.75
CA ALA A 67 16.29 7.79 -8.35
C ALA A 67 16.29 6.29 -8.02
N TYR A 68 17.15 5.92 -7.09
CA TYR A 68 17.07 4.68 -6.34
C TYR A 68 16.71 5.03 -4.90
N THR A 69 15.75 4.33 -4.34
CA THR A 69 15.48 4.36 -2.91
C THR A 69 16.21 3.19 -2.28
N VAL A 70 17.00 3.46 -1.25
CA VAL A 70 17.71 2.45 -0.48
C VAL A 70 16.98 2.34 0.85
N ASP A 71 16.39 1.18 1.10
CA ASP A 71 15.53 0.92 2.26
C ASP A 71 15.76 -0.51 2.78
N GLY A 72 15.14 -0.86 3.91
CA GLY A 72 15.26 -2.17 4.52
C GLY A 72 14.66 -3.28 3.66
N GLY A 73 15.23 -4.49 3.78
CA GLY A 73 14.75 -5.67 3.04
C GLY A 73 15.75 -6.81 3.07
N ALA A 74 15.44 -7.91 2.39
CA ALA A 74 16.37 -9.03 2.26
C ALA A 74 17.41 -8.72 1.20
N ILE A 75 18.63 -9.23 1.42
CA ILE A 75 19.74 -9.03 0.47
C ILE A 75 19.38 -9.59 -0.91
N GLY A 76 19.58 -8.77 -1.94
CA GLY A 76 19.29 -9.10 -3.34
C GLY A 76 17.87 -8.72 -3.78
N GLU A 77 17.01 -8.28 -2.90
CA GLU A 77 15.68 -7.79 -3.29
C GLU A 77 15.78 -6.49 -4.09
N LEU A 78 14.98 -6.42 -5.15
CA LEU A 78 14.86 -5.28 -6.04
C LEU A 78 13.37 -5.12 -6.39
N GLU A 79 12.85 -3.97 -6.09
CA GLU A 79 11.43 -3.68 -6.19
C GLU A 79 11.18 -2.50 -7.12
N TYR A 80 10.25 -2.63 -8.07
CA TYR A 80 9.82 -1.56 -8.97
C TYR A 80 8.33 -1.62 -9.32
N GLU A 81 7.60 -2.53 -8.65
CA GLU A 81 6.16 -2.64 -8.75
C GLU A 81 5.54 -2.56 -7.37
N ASN A 82 4.62 -1.63 -7.17
CA ASN A 82 3.81 -1.52 -5.98
C ASN A 82 2.32 -1.69 -6.31
N PHE A 83 1.47 -1.70 -5.30
CA PHE A 83 0.03 -1.75 -5.52
C PHE A 83 -0.52 -0.48 -6.17
N ASN A 84 -1.61 -0.63 -6.94
CA ASN A 84 -2.62 0.41 -7.04
C ASN A 84 -3.45 0.38 -5.76
N ALA A 85 -3.76 1.53 -5.19
CA ALA A 85 -4.32 1.65 -3.87
C ALA A 85 -5.54 2.57 -3.82
N ALA A 86 -6.59 2.10 -3.17
CA ALA A 86 -7.75 2.91 -2.82
C ALA A 86 -8.21 2.62 -1.39
N SER A 87 -8.94 3.56 -0.83
CA SER A 87 -9.74 3.40 0.38
C SER A 87 -11.22 3.42 0.06
N ALA A 88 -12.00 2.64 0.80
CA ALA A 88 -13.46 2.70 0.75
C ALA A 88 -14.01 2.93 2.16
N LYS A 89 -14.82 3.95 2.30
CA LYS A 89 -15.65 4.17 3.49
C LYS A 89 -17.10 3.91 3.12
N ILE A 90 -17.74 3.01 3.86
CA ILE A 90 -19.15 2.68 3.69
C ILE A 90 -19.90 3.08 4.96
N VAL A 91 -20.92 3.89 4.80
CA VAL A 91 -21.83 4.27 5.87
C VAL A 91 -23.19 3.64 5.60
N ILE A 92 -23.72 2.93 6.57
CA ILE A 92 -25.03 2.31 6.49
C ILE A 92 -25.95 3.00 7.49
N ARG A 93 -27.13 3.44 7.01
CA ARG A 93 -28.16 4.09 7.79
C ARG A 93 -29.25 3.08 8.08
N GLY A 94 -29.48 2.80 9.36
CA GLY A 94 -30.54 1.93 9.82
C GLY A 94 -31.82 2.66 10.19
N LYS A 95 -32.83 1.88 10.55
CA LYS A 95 -34.09 2.37 11.09
C LYS A 95 -34.43 1.59 12.34
N SER A 96 -34.33 2.24 13.50
CA SER A 96 -34.67 1.63 14.78
C SER A 96 -36.17 1.58 14.97
N ILE A 97 -36.68 0.46 15.42
CA ILE A 97 -38.08 0.22 15.78
C ILE A 97 -38.08 -0.63 17.06
N HIS A 98 -39.08 -0.44 17.94
CA HIS A 98 -39.21 -1.28 19.13
C HIS A 98 -39.23 -2.78 18.74
N PRO A 99 -38.35 -3.62 19.31
CA PRO A 99 -38.18 -5.00 18.87
C PRO A 99 -39.48 -5.81 18.78
N GLY A 100 -40.40 -5.58 19.69
CA GLY A 100 -41.70 -6.27 19.72
C GLY A 100 -42.61 -5.94 18.53
N SER A 101 -42.37 -4.87 17.78
CA SER A 101 -43.17 -4.44 16.62
C SER A 101 -42.32 -4.21 15.36
N ALA A 102 -41.11 -4.72 15.35
CA ALA A 102 -40.10 -4.41 14.32
C ALA A 102 -40.25 -5.24 13.03
N LYS A 103 -41.13 -6.23 13.00
CA LYS A 103 -41.28 -7.15 11.85
C LYS A 103 -41.55 -6.38 10.56
N GLY A 104 -40.66 -6.55 9.57
CA GLY A 104 -40.78 -5.92 8.26
C GLY A 104 -40.55 -4.40 8.24
N GLN A 105 -40.11 -3.78 9.36
CA GLN A 105 -39.96 -2.34 9.49
C GLN A 105 -38.58 -1.91 9.95
N MET A 106 -37.91 -2.69 10.80
CA MET A 106 -36.58 -2.39 11.31
C MET A 106 -35.51 -2.66 10.23
N VAL A 107 -34.57 -1.75 10.10
CA VAL A 107 -33.31 -1.95 9.37
C VAL A 107 -32.18 -1.81 10.39
N ASN A 108 -31.56 -2.92 10.78
CA ASN A 108 -30.45 -2.92 11.69
C ASN A 108 -29.14 -2.73 10.91
N ALA A 109 -28.55 -1.56 11.00
CA ALA A 109 -27.36 -1.19 10.21
C ALA A 109 -26.17 -2.10 10.50
N ALA A 110 -25.98 -2.58 11.72
CA ALA A 110 -24.89 -3.50 12.05
C ALA A 110 -25.05 -4.86 11.32
N LEU A 111 -26.26 -5.39 11.26
CA LEU A 111 -26.54 -6.63 10.53
C LEU A 111 -26.40 -6.45 9.02
N VAL A 112 -26.87 -5.32 8.48
CA VAL A 112 -26.70 -4.96 7.06
C VAL A 112 -25.21 -4.83 6.71
N ALA A 113 -24.39 -4.28 7.60
CA ALA A 113 -22.94 -4.19 7.43
C ALA A 113 -22.28 -5.58 7.33
N MET A 114 -22.71 -6.52 8.16
CA MET A 114 -22.23 -7.91 8.10
C MET A 114 -22.67 -8.60 6.80
N GLU A 115 -23.91 -8.39 6.35
CA GLU A 115 -24.40 -8.90 5.08
C GLU A 115 -23.61 -8.34 3.90
N LEU A 116 -23.38 -7.01 3.87
CA LEU A 116 -22.58 -6.35 2.85
C LEU A 116 -21.17 -6.94 2.79
N HIS A 117 -20.50 -7.07 3.94
CA HIS A 117 -19.18 -7.69 4.01
C HIS A 117 -19.19 -9.12 3.47
N GLY A 118 -20.23 -9.90 3.77
CA GLY A 118 -20.38 -11.29 3.30
C GLY A 118 -20.59 -11.43 1.79
N LEU A 119 -20.87 -10.35 1.05
CA LEU A 119 -20.97 -10.35 -0.41
C LEU A 119 -19.60 -10.13 -1.10
N LEU A 120 -18.58 -9.73 -0.36
CA LEU A 120 -17.20 -9.70 -0.86
C LEU A 120 -16.57 -11.09 -0.70
N SER A 121 -15.62 -11.39 -1.58
CA SER A 121 -14.91 -12.67 -1.53
C SER A 121 -14.10 -12.84 -0.24
N ALA A 122 -14.40 -13.87 0.53
CA ALA A 122 -13.63 -14.19 1.74
C ALA A 122 -12.17 -14.61 1.43
N LEU A 123 -11.89 -15.05 0.20
CA LEU A 123 -10.56 -15.47 -0.24
C LEU A 123 -9.72 -14.32 -0.75
N GLU A 124 -10.30 -13.15 -1.03
CA GLU A 124 -9.59 -11.96 -1.51
C GLU A 124 -9.27 -11.01 -0.35
N THR A 125 -8.61 -11.54 0.66
CA THR A 125 -8.15 -10.80 1.84
C THR A 125 -6.64 -10.98 2.04
N PRO A 126 -5.96 -10.13 2.83
CA PRO A 126 -4.52 -10.27 3.08
C PRO A 126 -4.09 -11.63 3.63
N TYR A 127 -5.00 -12.33 4.32
CA TYR A 127 -4.72 -13.66 4.87
C TYR A 127 -4.57 -14.75 3.79
N TYR A 128 -5.26 -14.59 2.64
CA TYR A 128 -5.32 -15.60 1.58
C TYR A 128 -4.55 -15.21 0.32
N THR A 129 -3.95 -14.03 0.28
CA THR A 129 -3.31 -13.50 -0.94
C THR A 129 -1.82 -13.24 -0.74
N ASP A 130 -1.03 -13.51 -1.77
CA ASP A 130 0.40 -13.24 -1.80
C ASP A 130 0.86 -12.71 -3.18
N GLY A 131 2.17 -12.48 -3.35
CA GLY A 131 2.78 -12.03 -4.61
C GLY A 131 2.01 -10.86 -5.23
N TYR A 132 1.50 -11.06 -6.45
CA TYR A 132 0.77 -10.07 -7.23
C TYR A 132 -0.75 -10.05 -6.98
N GLU A 133 -1.25 -10.91 -6.09
CA GLU A 133 -2.68 -11.01 -5.82
C GLU A 133 -3.19 -9.80 -5.03
N GLY A 134 -4.27 -9.21 -5.53
CA GLY A 134 -4.94 -8.09 -4.89
C GLY A 134 -5.96 -8.53 -3.83
N PHE A 135 -6.41 -7.58 -3.01
CA PHE A 135 -7.30 -7.88 -1.89
C PHE A 135 -8.21 -6.70 -1.51
N TYR A 136 -9.24 -7.04 -0.72
CA TYR A 136 -9.99 -6.13 0.13
C TYR A 136 -9.57 -6.39 1.58
N HIS A 137 -9.15 -5.36 2.30
CA HIS A 137 -8.87 -5.49 3.72
C HIS A 137 -9.80 -4.58 4.53
N LEU A 138 -10.68 -5.20 5.30
CA LEU A 138 -11.52 -4.49 6.27
C LEU A 138 -10.61 -4.06 7.43
N THR A 139 -10.32 -2.77 7.50
CA THR A 139 -9.44 -2.19 8.52
C THR A 139 -10.18 -1.74 9.78
N GLY A 140 -11.48 -1.54 9.66
CA GLY A 140 -12.31 -1.16 10.79
C GLY A 140 -13.79 -1.34 10.49
N MET A 141 -14.54 -1.72 11.51
CA MET A 141 -15.99 -1.82 11.48
C MET A 141 -16.53 -1.43 12.85
N GLN A 142 -17.52 -0.56 12.85
CA GLN A 142 -18.31 -0.23 14.04
C GLN A 142 -19.77 -0.06 13.65
N GLY A 143 -20.68 -0.41 14.55
CA GLY A 143 -22.09 -0.27 14.21
C GLY A 143 -23.03 -0.63 15.33
N GLU A 144 -24.19 0.01 15.25
CA GLU A 144 -25.36 -0.21 16.05
C GLU A 144 -26.61 -0.28 15.14
N THR A 145 -27.81 -0.29 15.72
CA THR A 145 -29.04 -0.43 14.94
C THR A 145 -29.25 0.72 13.94
N GLU A 146 -28.93 1.95 14.33
CA GLU A 146 -29.23 3.13 13.51
C GLU A 146 -28.13 3.52 12.54
N ARG A 147 -26.89 3.08 12.81
CA ARG A 147 -25.73 3.45 11.97
C ARG A 147 -24.63 2.38 12.07
N ALA A 148 -24.02 2.10 10.94
CA ALA A 148 -22.76 1.34 10.88
C ALA A 148 -21.79 2.00 9.92
N GLU A 149 -20.49 1.81 10.17
CA GLU A 149 -19.40 2.22 9.30
C GLU A 149 -18.44 1.05 9.08
N LEU A 150 -17.99 0.90 7.82
CA LEU A 150 -16.94 -0.02 7.45
C LEU A 150 -15.85 0.76 6.72
N HIS A 151 -14.60 0.43 7.01
CA HIS A 151 -13.43 0.99 6.37
C HIS A 151 -12.63 -0.10 5.70
N TYR A 152 -12.35 0.08 4.41
CA TYR A 152 -11.55 -0.87 3.63
C TYR A 152 -10.37 -0.16 2.99
N ILE A 153 -9.31 -0.91 2.80
CA ILE A 153 -8.30 -0.63 1.78
C ILE A 153 -8.44 -1.67 0.66
N ILE A 154 -8.27 -1.21 -0.58
CA ILE A 154 -8.35 -2.02 -1.79
C ILE A 154 -6.97 -1.95 -2.45
N ARG A 155 -6.41 -3.09 -2.80
CA ARG A 155 -5.09 -3.22 -3.39
C ARG A 155 -5.11 -4.19 -4.56
N ASP A 156 -4.42 -3.86 -5.65
CA ASP A 156 -4.08 -4.77 -6.73
C ASP A 156 -2.89 -4.22 -7.52
N HIS A 157 -1.96 -5.07 -7.93
CA HIS A 157 -0.85 -4.65 -8.77
C HIS A 157 -1.30 -4.37 -10.22
N ASP A 158 -2.27 -5.13 -10.71
CA ASP A 158 -2.86 -4.94 -12.04
C ASP A 158 -3.91 -3.83 -12.01
N ARG A 159 -3.77 -2.83 -12.89
CA ARG A 159 -4.68 -1.69 -12.97
C ARG A 159 -6.11 -2.09 -13.32
N ALA A 160 -6.28 -3.01 -14.27
CA ALA A 160 -7.61 -3.44 -14.69
C ALA A 160 -8.34 -4.22 -13.59
N LYS A 161 -7.61 -5.09 -12.87
CA LYS A 161 -8.15 -5.82 -11.71
C LYS A 161 -8.46 -4.87 -10.56
N PHE A 162 -7.63 -3.86 -10.33
CA PHE A 162 -7.88 -2.83 -9.33
C PHE A 162 -9.19 -2.08 -9.60
N GLU A 163 -9.42 -1.64 -10.85
CA GLU A 163 -10.68 -0.99 -11.25
C GLU A 163 -11.87 -1.96 -11.13
N ALA A 164 -11.69 -3.23 -11.50
CA ALA A 164 -12.72 -4.26 -11.34
C ALA A 164 -13.09 -4.46 -9.86
N ARG A 165 -12.12 -4.44 -8.94
CA ARG A 165 -12.38 -4.53 -7.49
C ARG A 165 -13.22 -3.35 -7.00
N LYS A 166 -12.92 -2.14 -7.41
CA LYS A 166 -13.73 -0.96 -7.06
C LYS A 166 -15.16 -1.08 -7.62
N ALA A 167 -15.29 -1.56 -8.85
CA ALA A 167 -16.60 -1.79 -9.46
C ALA A 167 -17.42 -2.87 -8.73
N VAL A 168 -16.79 -3.93 -8.23
CA VAL A 168 -17.45 -4.93 -7.38
C VAL A 168 -17.95 -4.30 -6.08
N MET A 169 -17.12 -3.51 -5.40
CA MET A 169 -17.52 -2.79 -4.19
C MET A 169 -18.74 -1.89 -4.43
N GLN A 170 -18.74 -1.14 -5.54
CA GLN A 170 -19.88 -0.30 -5.94
C GLN A 170 -21.15 -1.12 -6.18
N LYS A 171 -21.03 -2.26 -6.88
CA LYS A 171 -22.17 -3.15 -7.15
C LYS A 171 -22.74 -3.76 -5.88
N VAL A 172 -21.89 -4.17 -4.96
CA VAL A 172 -22.31 -4.73 -3.65
C VAL A 172 -23.05 -3.67 -2.85
N CYS A 173 -22.52 -2.46 -2.76
CA CYS A 173 -23.18 -1.34 -2.08
C CYS A 173 -24.55 -1.01 -2.71
N ALA A 174 -24.60 -0.93 -4.04
CA ALA A 174 -25.86 -0.67 -4.76
C ALA A 174 -26.90 -1.77 -4.56
N GLU A 175 -26.49 -3.03 -4.51
CA GLU A 175 -27.39 -4.15 -4.26
C GLU A 175 -27.98 -4.10 -2.84
N ILE A 176 -27.17 -3.80 -1.83
CA ILE A 176 -27.64 -3.64 -0.46
C ILE A 176 -28.57 -2.42 -0.34
N ASP A 177 -28.23 -1.31 -0.97
CA ASP A 177 -29.07 -0.10 -1.00
C ASP A 177 -30.44 -0.40 -1.63
N ARG A 178 -30.47 -1.18 -2.72
CA ARG A 178 -31.71 -1.63 -3.37
C ARG A 178 -32.57 -2.52 -2.46
N ARG A 179 -31.94 -3.42 -1.68
CA ARG A 179 -32.66 -4.36 -0.76
C ARG A 179 -33.31 -3.67 0.40
N TYR A 180 -32.62 -2.70 1.00
CA TYR A 180 -33.04 -2.05 2.24
C TYR A 180 -33.69 -0.66 2.02
N GLY A 181 -33.64 -0.16 0.79
CA GLY A 181 -34.21 1.12 0.39
C GLY A 181 -33.12 2.16 0.06
N ALA A 182 -33.44 3.00 -0.92
CA ALA A 182 -32.52 4.03 -1.41
C ALA A 182 -32.05 4.97 -0.29
N GLY A 183 -30.76 5.20 -0.23
CA GLY A 183 -30.12 6.02 0.80
C GLY A 183 -29.71 5.26 2.07
N THR A 184 -29.92 3.94 2.11
CA THR A 184 -29.44 3.09 3.21
C THR A 184 -27.92 2.98 3.19
N VAL A 185 -27.27 2.91 2.01
CA VAL A 185 -25.83 2.74 1.86
C VAL A 185 -25.20 3.93 1.16
N GLU A 186 -24.21 4.52 1.79
CA GLU A 186 -23.37 5.59 1.25
C GLU A 186 -21.94 5.07 1.11
N LEU A 187 -21.41 5.02 -0.12
CA LEU A 187 -20.05 4.60 -0.43
C LEU A 187 -19.20 5.81 -0.83
N THR A 188 -18.06 5.96 -0.18
CA THR A 188 -17.00 6.89 -0.59
C THR A 188 -15.76 6.08 -0.98
N LEU A 189 -15.36 6.16 -2.25
CA LEU A 189 -14.11 5.59 -2.77
C LEU A 189 -13.10 6.72 -3.03
N ARG A 190 -11.83 6.48 -2.64
CA ARG A 190 -10.73 7.42 -2.90
C ARG A 190 -9.50 6.64 -3.32
N ASP A 191 -8.99 6.93 -4.51
CA ASP A 191 -7.69 6.41 -4.94
C ASP A 191 -6.59 7.16 -4.18
N SER A 192 -5.55 6.42 -3.77
CA SER A 192 -4.42 6.97 -3.00
C SER A 192 -3.17 7.10 -3.88
N TYR A 193 -2.76 6.01 -4.52
CA TYR A 193 -1.61 5.96 -5.43
C TYR A 193 -1.77 4.82 -6.44
N TYR A 194 -0.88 4.81 -7.43
CA TYR A 194 -0.89 3.82 -8.49
C TYR A 194 0.45 3.10 -8.58
N ASN A 195 0.44 1.90 -9.20
CA ASN A 195 1.64 1.13 -9.44
C ASN A 195 2.65 1.94 -10.27
N MET A 196 3.87 2.08 -9.76
CA MET A 196 4.93 2.83 -10.43
C MET A 196 5.51 2.10 -11.65
N LYS A 197 5.20 0.82 -11.86
CA LYS A 197 5.65 0.02 -13.00
C LYS A 197 5.55 0.75 -14.33
N GLU A 198 4.40 1.37 -14.63
CA GLU A 198 4.18 2.12 -15.86
C GLU A 198 5.17 3.29 -16.07
N LYS A 199 5.74 3.82 -14.98
CA LYS A 199 6.75 4.87 -15.00
C LYS A 199 8.17 4.31 -15.12
N ILE A 200 8.39 3.11 -14.60
CA ILE A 200 9.70 2.44 -14.64
C ILE A 200 9.92 1.69 -15.95
N GLU A 201 8.89 1.12 -16.57
CA GLU A 201 9.02 0.38 -17.84
C GLU A 201 9.80 1.12 -18.95
N PRO A 202 9.64 2.43 -19.18
CA PRO A 202 10.48 3.15 -20.13
C PRO A 202 11.94 3.28 -19.74
N CYS A 203 12.27 3.00 -18.47
CA CYS A 203 13.58 3.20 -17.84
C CYS A 203 14.13 1.90 -17.23
N LEU A 204 13.79 0.73 -17.80
CA LEU A 204 14.21 -0.58 -17.28
C LEU A 204 15.74 -0.74 -17.16
N PHE A 205 16.52 0.10 -17.83
CA PHE A 205 17.98 0.14 -17.65
C PHE A 205 18.38 0.39 -16.18
N LEU A 206 17.55 1.06 -15.37
CA LEU A 206 17.77 1.23 -13.94
C LEU A 206 17.76 -0.13 -13.22
N ILE A 207 16.78 -0.95 -13.54
CA ILE A 207 16.64 -2.29 -12.96
C ILE A 207 17.79 -3.19 -13.40
N GLU A 208 18.13 -3.16 -14.70
CA GLU A 208 19.23 -3.97 -15.24
C GLU A 208 20.60 -3.53 -14.67
N ASN A 209 20.79 -2.23 -14.43
CA ASN A 209 22.01 -1.72 -13.76
C ASN A 209 22.09 -2.23 -12.31
N ALA A 210 21.00 -2.18 -11.56
CA ALA A 210 20.94 -2.68 -10.19
C ALA A 210 21.23 -4.18 -10.13
N LYS A 211 20.60 -5.00 -11.01
CA LYS A 211 20.88 -6.44 -11.12
C LYS A 211 22.35 -6.72 -11.39
N ARG A 212 22.93 -6.03 -12.37
CA ARG A 212 24.34 -6.18 -12.72
C ARG A 212 25.27 -5.82 -11.57
N ALA A 213 24.95 -4.78 -10.81
CA ALA A 213 25.71 -4.41 -9.64
C ALA A 213 25.67 -5.48 -8.55
N MET A 214 24.49 -6.07 -8.30
CA MET A 214 24.33 -7.19 -7.37
C MET A 214 25.13 -8.41 -7.81
N GLU A 215 25.01 -8.81 -9.08
CA GLU A 215 25.73 -9.96 -9.65
C GLU A 215 27.25 -9.80 -9.56
N GLN A 216 27.78 -8.60 -9.78
CA GLN A 216 29.21 -8.29 -9.62
C GLN A 216 29.69 -8.48 -8.17
N LEU A 217 28.80 -8.36 -7.21
CA LEU A 217 29.08 -8.61 -5.79
C LEU A 217 28.80 -10.06 -5.37
N GLY A 218 28.41 -10.94 -6.31
CA GLY A 218 28.01 -12.32 -6.03
C GLY A 218 26.67 -12.45 -5.34
N ILE A 219 25.82 -11.41 -5.44
CA ILE A 219 24.46 -11.39 -4.90
C ILE A 219 23.50 -11.75 -6.03
N GLU A 220 22.63 -12.74 -5.81
CA GLU A 220 21.57 -13.11 -6.74
C GLU A 220 20.44 -12.08 -6.66
N PRO A 221 20.15 -11.33 -7.75
CA PRO A 221 19.06 -10.34 -7.74
C PRO A 221 17.69 -11.04 -7.77
N LYS A 222 16.79 -10.59 -6.92
CA LYS A 222 15.42 -11.07 -6.80
C LYS A 222 14.45 -9.92 -7.00
N VAL A 223 13.80 -9.91 -8.16
CA VAL A 223 12.73 -8.92 -8.41
C VAL A 223 11.46 -9.41 -7.75
N VAL A 224 10.95 -8.63 -6.81
CA VAL A 224 9.75 -8.93 -6.03
C VAL A 224 8.77 -7.76 -6.07
N PRO A 225 7.45 -8.03 -5.98
CA PRO A 225 6.47 -6.95 -5.89
C PRO A 225 6.39 -6.42 -4.45
N ILE A 226 6.26 -5.11 -4.30
CA ILE A 226 6.02 -4.47 -3.01
C ILE A 226 4.58 -4.76 -2.57
N ARG A 227 4.41 -5.32 -1.38
CA ARG A 227 3.10 -5.57 -0.76
C ARG A 227 2.82 -4.69 0.45
N GLY A 228 3.82 -3.99 0.94
CA GLY A 228 3.70 -2.99 2.00
C GLY A 228 3.18 -1.64 1.50
N GLY A 229 3.26 -0.63 2.36
CA GLY A 229 3.13 0.77 1.97
C GLY A 229 4.42 1.23 1.27
N THR A 230 4.29 2.14 0.34
CA THR A 230 5.40 2.84 -0.32
C THR A 230 5.09 4.31 -0.37
#